data_e2dd78b18711b28c676f096f11d3d78e
#
_entry.id   e2dd78b18711b28c676f096f11d3d78e
#
_cell.length_a   1.000
_cell.length_b   1.000
_cell.length_c   1.000
_cell.angle_alpha   90.00
_cell.angle_beta   90.00
_cell.angle_gamma   90.00
#
_symmetry.space_group_name_H-M   'P 1'
#
loop_
_entity.id
_entity.type
_entity.pdbx_description
1 polymer ?
#
loop_
_entity_poly.entity_id
_entity_poly.type
_entity_poly.pdbx_seq_one_letter_code
_entity_poly.pdbx_strand_id
1 'polypeptide(L)'
;MCYYYLEVIIMNDPKNQKAEKAIRISTALTLIVAGYEIFRSCQNYRSGMNLLDIASFANADLNTYCMVLILANVILLPRALLMYKDSSISLKDEIFSRDSLIKDTLLGVSLAVISSIISLLSLIVNKGRSNYAFTGWGRLSIGEIMLMTISLGIVSGICKEIYFRGLAKNFCGSVFGETGALLLFNVMFGMLDWFNMGHSFIVGLLWIWGYKKSKHLIVPMIAHGGMNLISVVFYIITA
;
A
#
# COMPACT_ATOMS: atom_id res chain seq x y z
N MET A 1 -36.08 10.03 18.04
CA MET A 1 -36.63 8.79 17.45
C MET A 1 -36.38 8.69 15.95
N CYS A 2 -36.65 9.72 15.13
CA CYS A 2 -36.42 9.69 13.67
C CYS A 2 -34.95 9.49 13.27
N TYR A 3 -34.00 10.07 13.98
CA TYR A 3 -32.55 9.95 13.72
C TYR A 3 -32.06 8.50 13.90
N TYR A 4 -32.52 7.82 14.94
CA TYR A 4 -32.17 6.42 15.22
C TYR A 4 -32.72 5.45 14.14
N TYR A 5 -33.93 5.73 13.62
CA TYR A 5 -34.51 4.95 12.53
C TYR A 5 -33.75 5.15 11.20
N LEU A 6 -33.31 6.38 10.92
CA LEU A 6 -32.48 6.66 9.73
C LEU A 6 -31.11 5.98 9.80
N GLU A 7 -30.43 6.02 10.95
CA GLU A 7 -29.17 5.30 11.15
C GLU A 7 -29.34 3.78 10.95
N VAL A 8 -30.37 3.19 11.51
CA VAL A 8 -30.64 1.75 11.38
C VAL A 8 -30.99 1.37 9.94
N ILE A 9 -31.71 2.21 9.19
CA ILE A 9 -32.02 1.95 7.77
C ILE A 9 -30.76 2.11 6.92
N ILE A 10 -29.94 3.11 7.17
CA ILE A 10 -28.67 3.34 6.44
C ILE A 10 -27.69 2.20 6.72
N MET A 11 -27.57 1.74 7.96
CA MET A 11 -26.68 0.62 8.32
C MET A 11 -27.13 -0.73 7.79
N ASN A 12 -28.43 -0.94 7.53
CA ASN A 12 -28.96 -2.20 6.99
C ASN A 12 -28.93 -2.28 5.45
N ASP A 13 -28.54 -1.22 4.74
CA ASP A 13 -28.35 -1.30 3.29
C ASP A 13 -27.15 -2.24 2.99
N PRO A 14 -27.35 -3.30 2.19
CA PRO A 14 -26.28 -4.22 1.82
C PRO A 14 -25.05 -3.55 1.19
N LYS A 15 -25.23 -2.41 0.52
CA LYS A 15 -24.13 -1.60 -0.05
C LYS A 15 -23.28 -1.00 1.06
N ASN A 16 -23.90 -0.43 2.08
CA ASN A 16 -23.23 0.17 3.21
C ASN A 16 -22.48 -0.87 4.05
N GLN A 17 -23.05 -2.06 4.23
CA GLN A 17 -22.38 -3.17 4.91
C GLN A 17 -21.15 -3.66 4.16
N LYS A 18 -21.17 -3.72 2.82
CA LYS A 18 -19.99 -4.07 2.02
C LYS A 18 -18.94 -2.98 2.09
N ALA A 19 -19.32 -1.71 2.01
CA ALA A 19 -18.39 -0.58 2.16
C ALA A 19 -17.74 -0.59 3.54
N GLU A 20 -18.49 -0.81 4.60
CA GLU A 20 -17.96 -0.93 5.97
C GLU A 20 -16.95 -2.07 6.10
N LYS A 21 -17.24 -3.25 5.55
CA LYS A 21 -16.28 -4.37 5.55
C LYS A 21 -14.99 -4.01 4.82
N ALA A 22 -15.07 -3.35 3.67
CA ALA A 22 -13.91 -2.90 2.89
C ALA A 22 -13.06 -1.90 3.68
N ILE A 23 -13.70 -0.91 4.31
CA ILE A 23 -13.04 0.07 5.18
C ILE A 23 -12.35 -0.63 6.35
N ARG A 24 -13.03 -1.54 7.04
CA ARG A 24 -12.47 -2.29 8.19
C ARG A 24 -11.22 -3.08 7.80
N ILE A 25 -11.19 -3.74 6.64
CA ILE A 25 -10.02 -4.50 6.17
C ILE A 25 -8.84 -3.55 5.94
N SER A 26 -9.06 -2.46 5.20
CA SER A 26 -7.99 -1.51 4.86
C SER A 26 -7.50 -0.75 6.10
N THR A 27 -8.41 -0.37 7.02
CA THR A 27 -8.06 0.25 8.31
C THR A 27 -7.24 -0.71 9.17
N ALA A 28 -7.61 -2.01 9.23
CA ALA A 28 -6.86 -2.99 10.00
C ALA A 28 -5.41 -3.12 9.50
N LEU A 29 -5.21 -3.19 8.17
CA LEU A 29 -3.86 -3.19 7.61
C LEU A 29 -3.08 -1.92 7.98
N THR A 30 -3.73 -0.76 7.82
CA THR A 30 -3.12 0.54 8.15
C THR A 30 -2.70 0.59 9.62
N LEU A 31 -3.58 0.17 10.54
CA LEU A 31 -3.28 0.18 11.97
C LEU A 31 -2.17 -0.80 12.36
N ILE A 32 -2.11 -1.98 11.73
CA ILE A 32 -1.05 -2.96 12.00
C ILE A 32 0.30 -2.40 11.57
N VAL A 33 0.41 -1.90 10.34
CA VAL A 33 1.69 -1.46 9.77
C VAL A 33 2.13 -0.13 10.37
N ALA A 34 1.28 0.91 10.36
CA ALA A 34 1.60 2.19 10.96
C ALA A 34 1.80 2.07 12.47
N GLY A 35 1.02 1.24 13.15
CA GLY A 35 1.18 0.95 14.57
C GLY A 35 2.53 0.33 14.90
N TYR A 36 3.00 -0.59 14.07
CA TYR A 36 4.36 -1.16 14.20
C TYR A 36 5.43 -0.08 14.03
N GLU A 37 5.33 0.76 13.01
CA GLU A 37 6.27 1.85 12.78
C GLU A 37 6.30 2.84 13.95
N ILE A 38 5.14 3.26 14.43
CA ILE A 38 5.03 4.16 15.59
C ILE A 38 5.61 3.51 16.84
N PHE A 39 5.31 2.23 17.08
CA PHE A 39 5.85 1.49 18.24
C PHE A 39 7.38 1.43 18.21
N ARG A 40 7.98 1.10 17.05
CA ARG A 40 9.44 1.08 16.87
C ARG A 40 10.05 2.47 17.07
N SER A 41 9.39 3.50 16.58
CA SER A 41 9.82 4.88 16.77
C SER A 41 9.83 5.29 18.25
N CYS A 42 8.81 4.90 19.00
CA CYS A 42 8.77 5.14 20.44
C CYS A 42 9.88 4.41 21.20
N GLN A 43 10.22 3.17 20.80
CA GLN A 43 11.34 2.42 21.38
C GLN A 43 12.66 3.11 21.09
N ASN A 44 12.91 3.53 19.85
CA ASN A 44 14.12 4.22 19.44
C ASN A 44 14.28 5.57 20.16
N TYR A 45 13.19 6.33 20.32
CA TYR A 45 13.20 7.56 21.11
C TYR A 45 13.60 7.31 22.57
N ARG A 46 13.05 6.28 23.21
CA ARG A 46 13.42 5.90 24.58
C ARG A 46 14.88 5.47 24.72
N SER A 47 15.49 4.96 23.65
CA SER A 47 16.92 4.63 23.62
C SER A 47 17.85 5.82 23.37
N GLY A 48 17.29 7.04 23.30
CA GLY A 48 18.05 8.29 23.18
C GLY A 48 18.31 8.75 21.74
N MET A 49 17.68 8.13 20.75
CA MET A 49 17.75 8.60 19.36
C MET A 49 17.00 9.92 19.19
N ASN A 50 17.51 10.79 18.34
CA ASN A 50 16.81 12.02 18.01
C ASN A 50 15.64 11.73 17.02
N LEU A 51 14.63 12.63 17.00
CA LEU A 51 13.43 12.44 16.16
C LEU A 51 13.74 12.32 14.66
N LEU A 52 14.80 12.95 14.19
CA LEU A 52 15.18 12.90 12.77
C LEU A 52 15.81 11.54 12.41
N ASP A 53 16.54 10.93 13.33
CA ASP A 53 17.12 9.60 13.13
C ASP A 53 16.06 8.50 13.29
N ILE A 54 15.05 8.72 14.15
CA ILE A 54 13.88 7.84 14.30
C ILE A 54 13.06 7.77 13.01
N ALA A 55 12.95 8.88 12.29
CA ALA A 55 12.25 8.94 11.01
C ALA A 55 12.97 8.18 9.88
N SER A 56 14.21 7.72 10.09
CA SER A 56 14.91 6.86 9.15
C SER A 56 14.65 5.39 9.48
N PHE A 57 14.26 4.59 8.51
CA PHE A 57 14.10 3.13 8.65
C PHE A 57 15.39 2.39 8.99
N ALA A 58 16.53 3.07 8.97
CA ALA A 58 17.84 2.53 9.31
C ALA A 58 17.88 1.76 10.65
N ASN A 59 16.89 2.00 11.50
CA ASN A 59 16.79 1.38 12.82
C ASN A 59 15.62 0.40 12.95
N ALA A 60 14.87 0.15 11.89
CA ALA A 60 13.88 -0.92 11.90
C ALA A 60 14.60 -2.26 11.67
N ASP A 61 14.27 -3.25 12.47
CA ASP A 61 14.63 -4.64 12.16
C ASP A 61 13.91 -5.03 10.87
N LEU A 62 14.69 -5.10 9.78
CA LEU A 62 14.21 -5.41 8.44
C LEU A 62 13.38 -6.71 8.41
N ASN A 63 13.90 -7.74 9.06
CA ASN A 63 13.26 -9.06 9.08
C ASN A 63 11.89 -8.97 9.75
N THR A 64 11.82 -8.32 10.91
CA THR A 64 10.55 -8.13 11.62
C THR A 64 9.56 -7.29 10.80
N TYR A 65 10.01 -6.21 10.16
CA TYR A 65 9.14 -5.39 9.31
C TYR A 65 8.57 -6.19 8.13
N CYS A 66 9.41 -6.92 7.41
CA CYS A 66 8.98 -7.78 6.31
C CYS A 66 8.01 -8.86 6.78
N MET A 67 8.25 -9.47 7.94
CA MET A 67 7.34 -10.46 8.52
C MET A 67 6.01 -9.85 8.93
N VAL A 68 5.98 -8.66 9.53
CA VAL A 68 4.73 -7.94 9.84
C VAL A 68 3.92 -7.69 8.57
N LEU A 69 4.57 -7.24 7.48
CA LEU A 69 3.92 -7.04 6.19
C LEU A 69 3.32 -8.34 5.64
N ILE A 70 4.09 -9.42 5.63
CA ILE A 70 3.62 -10.72 5.11
C ILE A 70 2.44 -11.21 5.95
N LEU A 71 2.58 -11.26 7.28
CA LEU A 71 1.55 -11.78 8.17
C LEU A 71 0.26 -10.97 8.10
N ALA A 72 0.35 -9.63 8.13
CA ALA A 72 -0.82 -8.78 8.00
C ALA A 72 -1.57 -9.03 6.70
N ASN A 73 -0.84 -9.16 5.58
CA ASN A 73 -1.45 -9.41 4.28
C ASN A 73 -2.02 -10.84 4.18
N VAL A 74 -1.32 -11.85 4.69
CA VAL A 74 -1.81 -13.25 4.71
C VAL A 74 -3.10 -13.38 5.53
N ILE A 75 -3.22 -12.66 6.65
CA ILE A 75 -4.42 -12.70 7.50
C ILE A 75 -5.61 -11.96 6.85
N LEU A 76 -5.35 -10.83 6.19
CA LEU A 76 -6.41 -9.97 5.65
C LEU A 76 -6.86 -10.37 4.24
N LEU A 77 -5.96 -10.93 3.43
CA LEU A 77 -6.25 -11.29 2.04
C LEU A 77 -7.45 -12.24 1.88
N PRO A 78 -7.59 -13.33 2.67
CA PRO A 78 -8.75 -14.19 2.57
C PRO A 78 -10.08 -13.46 2.75
N ARG A 79 -10.12 -12.46 3.66
CA ARG A 79 -11.34 -11.66 3.88
C ARG A 79 -11.68 -10.78 2.68
N ALA A 80 -10.67 -10.18 2.05
CA ALA A 80 -10.87 -9.42 0.82
C ALA A 80 -11.34 -10.31 -0.34
N LEU A 81 -10.73 -11.49 -0.50
CA LEU A 81 -11.12 -12.47 -1.53
C LEU A 81 -12.55 -12.97 -1.32
N LEU A 82 -12.97 -13.23 -0.08
CA LEU A 82 -14.35 -13.59 0.22
C LEU A 82 -15.33 -12.50 -0.17
N MET A 83 -15.01 -11.22 0.01
CA MET A 83 -15.87 -10.12 -0.45
C MET A 83 -16.09 -10.15 -1.97
N TYR A 84 -15.05 -10.44 -2.76
CA TYR A 84 -15.19 -10.64 -4.21
C TYR A 84 -16.01 -11.88 -4.54
N LYS A 85 -15.76 -13.00 -3.87
CA LYS A 85 -16.51 -14.24 -4.05
C LYS A 85 -18.00 -14.07 -3.75
N ASP A 86 -18.36 -13.30 -2.72
CA ASP A 86 -19.73 -13.02 -2.30
C ASP A 86 -20.39 -11.89 -3.13
N SER A 87 -19.72 -11.43 -4.16
CA SER A 87 -20.20 -10.40 -5.07
C SER A 87 -20.30 -10.94 -6.50
N SER A 88 -20.99 -10.20 -7.37
CA SER A 88 -21.00 -10.50 -8.81
C SER A 88 -19.74 -10.02 -9.55
N ILE A 89 -18.75 -9.49 -8.81
CA ILE A 89 -17.55 -8.89 -9.39
C ILE A 89 -16.45 -9.95 -9.50
N SER A 90 -15.98 -10.20 -10.70
CA SER A 90 -14.86 -11.11 -10.94
C SER A 90 -13.54 -10.41 -10.61
N LEU A 91 -12.85 -10.87 -9.55
CA LEU A 91 -11.53 -10.35 -9.21
C LEU A 91 -10.52 -10.53 -10.36
N LYS A 92 -10.63 -11.62 -11.12
CA LYS A 92 -9.78 -11.89 -12.28
C LYS A 92 -9.91 -10.79 -13.33
N ASP A 93 -11.15 -10.44 -13.67
CA ASP A 93 -11.42 -9.41 -14.68
C ASP A 93 -11.06 -8.01 -14.16
N GLU A 94 -11.12 -7.80 -12.85
CA GLU A 94 -10.65 -6.58 -12.20
C GLU A 94 -9.11 -6.47 -12.22
N ILE A 95 -8.40 -7.61 -12.14
CA ILE A 95 -6.93 -7.62 -12.18
C ILE A 95 -6.44 -7.33 -13.60
N PHE A 96 -6.93 -8.04 -14.61
CA PHE A 96 -6.45 -7.86 -16.00
C PHE A 96 -7.48 -8.31 -17.04
N SER A 97 -7.36 -7.75 -18.26
CA SER A 97 -8.00 -8.26 -19.47
C SER A 97 -6.90 -8.75 -20.44
N ARG A 98 -7.18 -9.86 -21.14
CA ARG A 98 -6.21 -10.39 -22.14
C ARG A 98 -5.95 -9.39 -23.28
N ASP A 99 -6.97 -8.64 -23.68
CA ASP A 99 -6.90 -7.71 -24.80
C ASP A 99 -6.03 -6.48 -24.51
N SER A 100 -5.92 -6.08 -23.24
CA SER A 100 -5.15 -4.91 -22.82
C SER A 100 -3.87 -5.25 -22.06
N LEU A 101 -3.58 -6.53 -21.80
CA LEU A 101 -2.52 -6.97 -20.89
C LEU A 101 -1.14 -6.34 -21.20
N ILE A 102 -0.74 -6.33 -22.46
CA ILE A 102 0.57 -5.75 -22.86
C ILE A 102 0.58 -4.24 -22.61
N LYS A 103 -0.48 -3.53 -23.00
CA LYS A 103 -0.62 -2.09 -22.81
C LYS A 103 -0.63 -1.72 -21.33
N ASP A 104 -1.36 -2.48 -20.52
CA ASP A 104 -1.47 -2.27 -19.09
C ASP A 104 -0.15 -2.57 -18.37
N THR A 105 0.55 -3.62 -18.78
CA THR A 105 1.90 -3.93 -18.29
C THR A 105 2.87 -2.80 -18.57
N LEU A 106 2.92 -2.30 -19.82
CA LEU A 106 3.78 -1.18 -20.20
C LEU A 106 3.45 0.10 -19.41
N LEU A 107 2.17 0.37 -19.21
CA LEU A 107 1.73 1.49 -18.37
C LEU A 107 2.20 1.30 -16.92
N GLY A 108 2.01 0.11 -16.34
CA GLY A 108 2.46 -0.21 -14.98
C GLY A 108 3.96 -0.05 -14.81
N VAL A 109 4.77 -0.55 -15.75
CA VAL A 109 6.23 -0.39 -15.75
C VAL A 109 6.64 1.08 -15.86
N SER A 110 5.98 1.84 -16.74
CA SER A 110 6.25 3.28 -16.87
C SER A 110 5.97 4.01 -15.55
N LEU A 111 4.86 3.69 -14.89
CA LEU A 111 4.52 4.26 -13.59
C LEU A 111 5.48 3.82 -12.47
N ALA A 112 6.01 2.58 -12.51
CA ALA A 112 7.04 2.12 -11.58
C ALA A 112 8.30 2.98 -11.69
N VAL A 113 8.77 3.25 -12.92
CA VAL A 113 9.94 4.09 -13.18
C VAL A 113 9.69 5.53 -12.70
N ILE A 114 8.55 6.14 -13.05
CA ILE A 114 8.21 7.49 -12.62
C ILE A 114 8.14 7.56 -11.08
N SER A 115 7.51 6.60 -10.44
CA SER A 115 7.41 6.53 -8.98
C SER A 115 8.80 6.41 -8.33
N SER A 116 9.70 5.62 -8.94
CA SER A 116 11.09 5.49 -8.46
C SER A 116 11.87 6.79 -8.59
N ILE A 117 11.66 7.55 -9.67
CA ILE A 117 12.26 8.88 -9.84
C ILE A 117 11.75 9.84 -8.77
N ILE A 118 10.45 9.85 -8.48
CA ILE A 118 9.87 10.65 -7.40
C ILE A 118 10.48 10.27 -6.05
N SER A 119 10.68 8.97 -5.80
CA SER A 119 11.32 8.48 -4.58
C SER A 119 12.77 8.93 -4.46
N LEU A 120 13.55 8.88 -5.54
CA LEU A 120 14.92 9.39 -5.57
C LEU A 120 14.99 10.91 -5.32
N LEU A 121 14.08 11.67 -5.95
CA LEU A 121 14.00 13.12 -5.69
C LEU A 121 13.65 13.42 -4.23
N SER A 122 12.72 12.67 -3.65
CA SER A 122 12.40 12.77 -2.22
C SER A 122 13.62 12.49 -1.34
N LEU A 123 14.43 11.48 -1.70
CA LEU A 123 15.69 11.15 -1.01
C LEU A 123 16.67 12.33 -1.04
N ILE A 124 16.84 12.96 -2.20
CA ILE A 124 17.75 14.12 -2.39
C ILE A 124 17.26 15.31 -1.57
N VAL A 125 15.97 15.64 -1.65
CA VAL A 125 15.36 16.77 -0.91
C VAL A 125 15.50 16.58 0.59
N ASN A 126 15.30 15.36 1.08
CA ASN A 126 15.41 15.01 2.49
C ASN A 126 16.86 14.72 2.92
N LYS A 127 17.87 15.07 2.11
CA LYS A 127 19.31 14.89 2.41
C LYS A 127 19.66 13.45 2.79
N GLY A 128 19.12 12.49 2.07
CA GLY A 128 19.33 11.06 2.33
C GLY A 128 18.52 10.50 3.51
N ARG A 129 17.65 11.30 4.12
CA ARG A 129 16.78 10.91 5.23
C ARG A 129 15.41 10.48 4.74
N SER A 130 15.32 9.58 3.77
CA SER A 130 14.03 9.00 3.40
C SER A 130 13.84 7.67 4.11
N ASN A 131 12.60 7.29 4.32
CA ASN A 131 12.24 5.99 4.90
C ASN A 131 12.66 4.81 4.01
N TYR A 132 13.00 5.07 2.77
CA TYR A 132 13.62 4.10 1.85
C TYR A 132 15.15 4.16 1.91
N ALA A 133 15.73 5.00 2.76
CA ALA A 133 17.13 4.92 3.05
C ALA A 133 17.36 3.65 3.89
N PHE A 134 17.51 2.57 3.24
CA PHE A 134 18.14 1.36 3.76
C PHE A 134 19.60 1.63 4.17
N THR A 135 19.95 2.90 4.32
CA THR A 135 21.26 3.38 4.76
C THR A 135 21.46 2.98 6.22
N GLY A 136 22.43 2.15 6.46
CA GLY A 136 22.79 1.67 7.79
C GLY A 136 22.54 0.17 8.03
N TRP A 137 21.92 -0.55 7.11
CA TRP A 137 21.72 -1.99 7.27
C TRP A 137 22.93 -2.85 6.86
N GLY A 138 24.03 -2.26 6.44
CA GLY A 138 25.20 -3.02 6.01
C GLY A 138 24.92 -3.89 4.78
N ARG A 139 25.76 -4.88 4.52
CA ARG A 139 25.54 -5.83 3.42
C ARG A 139 24.44 -6.81 3.80
N LEU A 140 23.34 -6.80 3.01
CA LEU A 140 22.26 -7.76 3.17
C LEU A 140 22.71 -9.16 2.75
N SER A 141 22.30 -10.15 3.52
CA SER A 141 22.37 -11.55 3.11
C SER A 141 21.40 -11.85 1.95
N ILE A 142 21.67 -12.89 1.20
CA ILE A 142 20.78 -13.35 0.14
C ILE A 142 19.36 -13.61 0.68
N GLY A 143 19.25 -14.16 1.90
CA GLY A 143 17.97 -14.42 2.55
C GLY A 143 17.18 -13.13 2.82
N GLU A 144 17.83 -12.06 3.26
CA GLU A 144 17.21 -10.76 3.48
C GLU A 144 16.77 -10.11 2.17
N ILE A 145 17.58 -10.19 1.12
CA ILE A 145 17.22 -9.72 -0.23
C ILE A 145 15.97 -10.46 -0.75
N MET A 146 15.92 -11.77 -0.60
CA MET A 146 14.74 -12.57 -0.97
C MET A 146 13.51 -12.18 -0.14
N LEU A 147 13.66 -12.01 1.16
CA LEU A 147 12.57 -11.61 2.05
C LEU A 147 12.02 -10.24 1.68
N MET A 148 12.88 -9.25 1.41
CA MET A 148 12.47 -7.93 0.91
C MET A 148 11.75 -8.02 -0.44
N THR A 149 12.31 -8.76 -1.38
CA THR A 149 11.72 -8.93 -2.71
C THR A 149 10.31 -9.50 -2.61
N ILE A 150 10.12 -10.53 -1.79
CA ILE A 150 8.81 -11.15 -1.59
C ILE A 150 7.87 -10.20 -0.85
N SER A 151 8.29 -9.64 0.28
CA SER A 151 7.41 -8.83 1.15
C SER A 151 7.03 -7.49 0.52
N LEU A 152 7.99 -6.74 0.02
CA LEU A 152 7.78 -5.40 -0.53
C LEU A 152 7.35 -5.45 -2.00
N GLY A 153 8.05 -6.24 -2.82
CA GLY A 153 7.77 -6.32 -4.24
C GLY A 153 6.47 -7.06 -4.54
N ILE A 154 6.36 -8.31 -4.10
CA ILE A 154 5.25 -9.19 -4.50
C ILE A 154 4.05 -9.00 -3.56
N VAL A 155 4.20 -9.29 -2.26
CA VAL A 155 3.08 -9.29 -1.32
C VAL A 155 2.48 -7.89 -1.17
N SER A 156 3.30 -6.88 -0.88
CA SER A 156 2.82 -5.50 -0.77
C SER A 156 2.27 -4.97 -2.09
N GLY A 157 2.97 -5.18 -3.20
CA GLY A 157 2.55 -4.70 -4.52
C GLY A 157 1.21 -5.27 -4.97
N ILE A 158 0.90 -6.52 -4.63
CA ILE A 158 -0.36 -7.16 -5.01
C ILE A 158 -1.46 -6.88 -3.98
N CYS A 159 -1.22 -7.22 -2.72
CA CYS A 159 -2.26 -7.20 -1.70
C CYS A 159 -2.73 -5.78 -1.37
N LYS A 160 -1.82 -4.83 -1.24
CA LYS A 160 -2.18 -3.44 -0.96
C LYS A 160 -3.03 -2.85 -2.08
N GLU A 161 -2.76 -3.19 -3.35
CA GLU A 161 -3.58 -2.69 -4.45
C GLU A 161 -4.99 -3.28 -4.46
N ILE A 162 -5.15 -4.55 -4.07
CA ILE A 162 -6.48 -5.14 -3.85
C ILE A 162 -7.23 -4.37 -2.76
N TYR A 163 -6.58 -4.06 -1.63
CA TYR A 163 -7.25 -3.37 -0.51
C TYR A 163 -7.55 -1.90 -0.81
N PHE A 164 -6.57 -1.15 -1.30
CA PHE A 164 -6.68 0.30 -1.39
C PHE A 164 -7.24 0.80 -2.73
N ARG A 165 -7.28 -0.02 -3.76
CA ARG A 165 -7.87 0.31 -5.07
C ARG A 165 -9.06 -0.57 -5.40
N GLY A 166 -8.87 -1.90 -5.31
CA GLY A 166 -9.91 -2.86 -5.63
C GLY A 166 -11.13 -2.76 -4.71
N LEU A 167 -10.94 -2.88 -3.38
CA LEU A 167 -12.05 -2.75 -2.43
C LEU A 167 -12.65 -1.34 -2.44
N ALA A 168 -11.82 -0.30 -2.54
CA ALA A 168 -12.28 1.08 -2.57
C ALA A 168 -13.27 1.33 -3.72
N LYS A 169 -12.86 1.02 -4.96
CA LYS A 169 -13.71 1.23 -6.15
C LYS A 169 -14.96 0.35 -6.10
N ASN A 170 -14.77 -0.95 -5.86
CA ASN A 170 -15.84 -1.94 -6.07
C ASN A 170 -16.87 -1.99 -4.94
N PHE A 171 -16.50 -1.66 -3.72
CA PHE A 171 -17.39 -1.76 -2.56
C PHE A 171 -17.71 -0.41 -1.89
N CYS A 172 -16.87 0.60 -2.06
CA CYS A 172 -17.10 1.92 -1.49
C CYS A 172 -17.50 2.96 -2.54
N GLY A 173 -17.26 2.69 -3.82
CA GLY A 173 -17.59 3.61 -4.91
C GLY A 173 -19.09 3.95 -5.02
N SER A 174 -19.97 3.04 -4.64
CA SER A 174 -21.42 3.29 -4.61
C SER A 174 -21.88 4.21 -3.48
N VAL A 175 -21.06 4.35 -2.41
CA VAL A 175 -21.38 5.18 -1.24
C VAL A 175 -20.70 6.56 -1.35
N PHE A 176 -19.42 6.61 -1.72
CA PHE A 176 -18.62 7.83 -1.73
C PHE A 176 -18.36 8.38 -3.15
N GLY A 177 -18.86 7.73 -4.20
CA GLY A 177 -18.41 7.91 -5.57
C GLY A 177 -17.03 7.25 -5.79
N GLU A 178 -16.75 6.78 -7.02
CA GLU A 178 -15.51 6.06 -7.31
C GLU A 178 -14.26 6.87 -6.94
N THR A 179 -14.21 8.14 -7.36
CA THR A 179 -13.06 9.02 -7.09
C THR A 179 -12.91 9.31 -5.60
N GLY A 180 -14.03 9.59 -4.90
CA GLY A 180 -14.01 9.85 -3.45
C GLY A 180 -13.53 8.64 -2.66
N ALA A 181 -14.00 7.44 -2.99
CA ALA A 181 -13.54 6.20 -2.37
C ALA A 181 -12.03 5.97 -2.60
N LEU A 182 -11.55 6.11 -3.83
CA LEU A 182 -10.13 5.94 -4.15
C LEU A 182 -9.25 6.96 -3.42
N LEU A 183 -9.68 8.22 -3.29
CA LEU A 183 -8.93 9.23 -2.55
C LEU A 183 -8.92 8.96 -1.04
N LEU A 184 -10.05 8.59 -0.45
CA LEU A 184 -10.14 8.22 0.97
C LEU A 184 -9.18 7.06 1.29
N PHE A 185 -9.21 6.01 0.48
CA PHE A 185 -8.32 4.87 0.67
C PHE A 185 -6.86 5.19 0.37
N ASN A 186 -6.59 6.18 -0.48
CA ASN A 186 -5.22 6.66 -0.71
C ASN A 186 -4.64 7.41 0.48
N VAL A 187 -5.46 8.13 1.25
CA VAL A 187 -5.04 8.69 2.55
C VAL A 187 -4.61 7.56 3.49
N MET A 188 -5.45 6.52 3.63
CA MET A 188 -5.12 5.34 4.44
C MET A 188 -3.86 4.63 3.95
N PHE A 189 -3.68 4.51 2.63
CA PHE A 189 -2.47 3.98 2.02
C PHE A 189 -1.23 4.82 2.37
N GLY A 190 -1.33 6.15 2.30
CA GLY A 190 -0.25 7.04 2.73
C GLY A 190 0.14 6.85 4.19
N MET A 191 -0.83 6.60 5.07
CA MET A 191 -0.60 6.36 6.49
C MET A 191 0.15 5.05 6.79
N LEU A 192 0.22 4.10 5.85
CA LEU A 192 1.05 2.89 5.98
C LEU A 192 2.54 3.22 6.10
N ASP A 193 2.96 4.31 5.52
CA ASP A 193 4.31 4.84 5.58
C ASP A 193 4.28 6.13 6.42
N TRP A 194 4.15 5.95 7.73
CA TRP A 194 3.85 7.03 8.67
C TRP A 194 4.80 8.22 8.56
N PHE A 195 6.11 7.94 8.43
CA PHE A 195 7.12 9.01 8.34
C PHE A 195 7.25 9.63 6.96
N ASN A 196 6.69 9.01 5.94
CA ASN A 196 6.76 9.47 4.55
C ASN A 196 5.38 9.54 3.89
N MET A 197 4.36 9.77 4.70
CA MET A 197 2.96 9.77 4.30
C MET A 197 2.69 10.66 3.08
N GLY A 198 3.32 11.83 3.00
CA GLY A 198 3.18 12.75 1.87
C GLY A 198 3.70 12.17 0.56
N HIS A 199 4.86 11.52 0.57
CA HIS A 199 5.42 10.83 -0.59
C HIS A 199 4.50 9.69 -1.04
N SER A 200 4.14 8.79 -0.12
CA SER A 200 3.30 7.64 -0.41
C SER A 200 1.91 8.06 -0.90
N PHE A 201 1.36 9.17 -0.38
CA PHE A 201 0.12 9.75 -0.88
C PHE A 201 0.25 10.23 -2.33
N ILE A 202 1.32 10.96 -2.68
CA ILE A 202 1.56 11.49 -4.04
C ILE A 202 1.74 10.34 -5.04
N VAL A 203 2.58 9.36 -4.70
CA VAL A 203 2.80 8.17 -5.53
C VAL A 203 1.50 7.37 -5.69
N GLY A 204 0.73 7.26 -4.62
CA GLY A 204 -0.58 6.62 -4.64
C GLY A 204 -1.59 7.31 -5.56
N LEU A 205 -1.57 8.64 -5.68
CA LEU A 205 -2.39 9.38 -6.67
C LEU A 205 -2.01 9.02 -8.12
N LEU A 206 -0.71 8.89 -8.39
CA LEU A 206 -0.23 8.47 -9.71
C LEU A 206 -0.74 7.06 -10.07
N TRP A 207 -0.76 6.13 -9.10
CA TRP A 207 -1.28 4.78 -9.31
C TRP A 207 -2.80 4.75 -9.45
N ILE A 208 -3.53 5.60 -8.74
CA ILE A 208 -4.99 5.81 -8.96
C ILE A 208 -5.25 6.27 -10.39
N TRP A 209 -4.46 7.22 -10.88
CA TRP A 209 -4.59 7.68 -12.27
C TRP A 209 -4.37 6.54 -13.26
N GLY A 210 -3.33 5.73 -13.06
CA GLY A 210 -3.06 4.55 -13.89
C GLY A 210 -4.21 3.53 -13.86
N TYR A 211 -4.74 3.24 -12.68
CA TYR A 211 -5.88 2.36 -12.47
C TYR A 211 -7.15 2.88 -13.16
N LYS A 212 -7.47 4.16 -13.00
CA LYS A 212 -8.64 4.76 -13.68
C LYS A 212 -8.51 4.73 -15.20
N LYS A 213 -7.29 4.88 -15.73
CA LYS A 213 -7.01 4.85 -17.17
C LYS A 213 -7.11 3.44 -17.76
N SER A 214 -6.59 2.44 -17.09
CA SER A 214 -6.59 1.04 -17.53
C SER A 214 -7.87 0.31 -17.16
N LYS A 215 -8.48 0.66 -16.04
CA LYS A 215 -9.56 -0.03 -15.33
C LYS A 215 -9.15 -1.38 -14.71
N HIS A 216 -7.86 -1.73 -14.73
CA HIS A 216 -7.32 -2.99 -14.24
C HIS A 216 -6.29 -2.79 -13.13
N LEU A 217 -6.37 -3.62 -12.09
CA LEU A 217 -5.46 -3.59 -10.93
C LEU A 217 -4.02 -3.97 -11.27
N ILE A 218 -3.79 -4.67 -12.38
CA ILE A 218 -2.44 -5.05 -12.82
C ILE A 218 -1.52 -3.83 -12.98
N VAL A 219 -2.07 -2.69 -13.41
CA VAL A 219 -1.30 -1.45 -13.58
C VAL A 219 -0.74 -0.93 -12.26
N PRO A 220 -1.54 -0.64 -11.22
CA PRO A 220 -0.99 -0.20 -9.94
C PRO A 220 -0.21 -1.31 -9.23
N MET A 221 -0.53 -2.61 -9.42
CA MET A 221 0.25 -3.71 -8.87
C MET A 221 1.69 -3.72 -9.42
N ILE A 222 1.86 -3.59 -10.74
CA ILE A 222 3.18 -3.51 -11.37
C ILE A 222 3.90 -2.21 -10.97
N ALA A 223 3.17 -1.09 -10.93
CA ALA A 223 3.74 0.19 -10.53
C ALA A 223 4.30 0.16 -9.09
N HIS A 224 3.51 -0.35 -8.16
CA HIS A 224 3.87 -0.47 -6.75
C HIS A 224 5.00 -1.49 -6.52
N GLY A 225 4.77 -2.73 -6.97
CA GLY A 225 5.76 -3.78 -6.81
C GLY A 225 7.07 -3.46 -7.53
N GLY A 226 6.99 -2.90 -8.75
CA GLY A 226 8.14 -2.48 -9.54
C GLY A 226 8.93 -1.35 -8.88
N MET A 227 8.26 -0.32 -8.34
CA MET A 227 8.93 0.73 -7.58
C MET A 227 9.70 0.16 -6.37
N ASN A 228 9.07 -0.73 -5.61
CA ASN A 228 9.71 -1.36 -4.46
C ASN A 228 10.93 -2.22 -4.89
N LEU A 229 10.80 -2.99 -5.97
CA LEU A 229 11.92 -3.79 -6.49
C LEU A 229 13.07 -2.93 -6.99
N ILE A 230 12.80 -1.83 -7.69
CA ILE A 230 13.82 -0.86 -8.11
C ILE A 230 14.54 -0.29 -6.88
N SER A 231 13.81 0.01 -5.82
CA SER A 231 14.38 0.49 -4.56
C SER A 231 15.30 -0.55 -3.90
N VAL A 232 14.91 -1.84 -3.90
CA VAL A 232 15.74 -2.94 -3.40
C VAL A 232 17.04 -3.07 -4.22
N VAL A 233 16.92 -3.04 -5.56
CA VAL A 233 18.10 -3.11 -6.46
C VAL A 233 19.02 -1.91 -6.24
N PHE A 234 18.46 -0.70 -6.15
CA PHE A 234 19.24 0.50 -5.88
C PHE A 234 20.02 0.39 -4.57
N TYR A 235 19.39 -0.12 -3.53
CA TYR A 235 20.04 -0.37 -2.26
C TYR A 235 21.22 -1.35 -2.39
N ILE A 236 21.03 -2.49 -3.07
CA ILE A 236 22.09 -3.50 -3.26
C ILE A 236 23.31 -2.92 -3.97
N ILE A 237 23.07 -2.01 -4.93
CA ILE A 237 24.15 -1.40 -5.72
C ILE A 237 24.90 -0.32 -4.93
N THR A 238 24.23 0.36 -3.98
CA THR A 238 24.78 1.50 -3.22
C THR A 238 25.30 1.13 -1.82
N ALA A 239 25.02 -0.08 -1.32
CA ALA A 239 25.51 -0.62 -0.05
C ALA A 239 26.88 -1.27 -0.20
#